data_7f84317277a5b0b8795218dea5581e42
#
_entry.id   7f84317277a5b0b8795218dea5581e42
#
_cell.length_a   1.000
_cell.length_b   1.000
_cell.length_c   1.000
_cell.angle_alpha   90.00
_cell.angle_beta   90.00
_cell.angle_gamma   90.00
#
_symmetry.space_group_name_H-M   'P 1'
#
loop_
_entity.id
_entity.type
_entity.pdbx_description
1 polymer ?
#
loop_
_entity_poly.entity_id
_entity_poly.type
_entity_poly.pdbx_seq_one_letter_code
_entity_poly.pdbx_strand_id
1 'polypeptide(L)'
;MRKVYRGRDVEVSFDLDICIHIAECLRGDPGVFKLDRRPWVLPDESEPDQVAEIVERCPTGALLYRRLDGGRQEEHPGTKVTPMRNGPLLVTGEIEVRREDGSVETLPRATLCRCGSSKHKPFCDNQHLAINFRAPGEPYKIHLSPVRPKLAEPISKSQDPRRLS
;
A
#
# COMPACT_ATOMS: atom_id res chain seq x y z
N MET A 1 -10.25 -8.84 -8.86
CA MET A 1 -9.60 -10.09 -8.31
C MET A 1 -8.16 -9.80 -7.94
N ARG A 2 -7.76 -10.09 -6.67
CA ARG A 2 -6.38 -9.86 -6.21
C ARG A 2 -5.39 -10.80 -6.88
N LYS A 3 -4.33 -10.24 -7.44
CA LYS A 3 -3.16 -10.98 -7.92
C LYS A 3 -2.10 -10.99 -6.84
N VAL A 4 -1.49 -12.17 -6.62
CA VAL A 4 -0.47 -12.38 -5.58
C VAL A 4 0.91 -12.48 -6.22
N TYR A 5 1.88 -11.78 -5.62
CA TYR A 5 3.30 -11.78 -5.95
C TYR A 5 4.08 -12.30 -4.74
N ARG A 6 4.70 -13.47 -4.88
CA ARG A 6 5.37 -14.14 -3.78
C ARG A 6 6.85 -13.84 -3.79
N GLY A 7 7.35 -13.37 -2.66
CA GLY A 7 8.75 -13.34 -2.30
C GLY A 7 9.07 -14.41 -1.27
N ARG A 8 10.32 -14.47 -0.81
CA ARG A 8 10.78 -15.41 0.22
C ARG A 8 10.17 -15.09 1.58
N ASP A 9 10.25 -13.82 1.98
CA ASP A 9 9.95 -13.34 3.32
C ASP A 9 8.69 -12.46 3.37
N VAL A 10 8.21 -11.99 2.24
CA VAL A 10 7.00 -11.19 2.12
C VAL A 10 6.25 -11.50 0.83
N GLU A 11 4.94 -11.60 0.94
CA GLU A 11 4.00 -11.73 -0.17
C GLU A 11 3.25 -10.41 -0.32
N VAL A 12 3.14 -9.91 -1.56
CA VAL A 12 2.37 -8.71 -1.89
C VAL A 12 1.19 -9.09 -2.76
N SER A 13 0.01 -8.60 -2.42
CA SER A 13 -1.19 -8.78 -3.26
C SER A 13 -1.68 -7.44 -3.80
N PHE A 14 -2.22 -7.46 -5.02
CA PHE A 14 -2.70 -6.27 -5.72
C PHE A 14 -4.08 -6.50 -6.34
N ASP A 15 -4.98 -5.55 -6.09
CA ASP A 15 -6.29 -5.48 -6.72
C ASP A 15 -6.40 -4.21 -7.57
N LEU A 16 -6.49 -4.39 -8.89
CA LEU A 16 -6.58 -3.28 -9.84
C LEU A 16 -7.91 -2.53 -9.72
N ASP A 17 -9.00 -3.23 -9.35
CA ASP A 17 -10.35 -2.67 -9.35
C ASP A 17 -10.54 -1.53 -8.33
N ILE A 18 -9.71 -1.52 -7.27
CA ILE A 18 -9.73 -0.47 -6.24
C ILE A 18 -8.51 0.44 -6.27
N CYS A 19 -7.63 0.30 -7.26
CA CYS A 19 -6.45 1.14 -7.43
C CYS A 19 -6.82 2.50 -8.03
N ILE A 20 -6.49 3.59 -7.35
CA ILE A 20 -6.68 4.97 -7.84
C ILE A 20 -5.44 5.55 -8.52
N HIS A 21 -4.44 4.73 -8.79
CA HIS A 21 -3.21 5.11 -9.54
C HIS A 21 -2.45 6.31 -8.96
N ILE A 22 -2.44 6.47 -7.63
CA ILE A 22 -1.71 7.56 -6.97
C ILE A 22 -0.19 7.38 -7.02
N ALA A 23 0.28 6.20 -7.43
CA ALA A 23 1.68 5.85 -7.67
C ALA A 23 2.61 5.92 -6.44
N GLU A 24 2.08 5.84 -5.21
CA GLU A 24 2.91 5.77 -3.99
C GLU A 24 3.87 4.57 -4.01
N CYS A 25 3.43 3.42 -4.52
CA CYS A 25 4.27 2.23 -4.67
C CYS A 25 5.44 2.45 -5.64
N LEU A 26 5.18 3.06 -6.80
CA LEU A 26 6.21 3.28 -7.83
C LEU A 26 7.28 4.30 -7.37
N ARG A 27 6.87 5.33 -6.60
CA ARG A 27 7.80 6.30 -6.02
C ARG A 27 8.54 5.75 -4.82
N GLY A 28 7.88 4.88 -4.05
CA GLY A 28 8.43 4.31 -2.82
C GLY A 28 9.63 3.42 -3.09
N ASP A 29 9.51 2.48 -4.02
CA ASP A 29 10.61 1.62 -4.45
C ASP A 29 10.45 1.17 -5.91
N PRO A 30 11.19 1.80 -6.85
CA PRO A 30 11.20 1.40 -8.26
C PRO A 30 11.87 0.03 -8.51
N GLY A 31 12.61 -0.51 -7.56
CA GLY A 31 13.16 -1.88 -7.60
C GLY A 31 12.06 -2.91 -7.45
N VAL A 32 11.25 -2.78 -6.40
CA VAL A 32 10.12 -3.68 -6.12
C VAL A 32 8.96 -3.46 -7.10
N PHE A 33 8.55 -2.20 -7.33
CA PHE A 33 7.36 -1.86 -8.12
C PHE A 33 7.74 -1.18 -9.43
N LYS A 34 7.55 -1.88 -10.57
CA LYS A 34 7.97 -1.37 -11.88
C LYS A 34 7.00 -1.80 -12.99
N LEU A 35 6.36 -0.84 -13.67
CA LEU A 35 5.29 -1.13 -14.63
C LEU A 35 5.79 -1.69 -15.98
N ASP A 36 7.05 -1.42 -16.34
CA ASP A 36 7.66 -1.82 -17.62
C ASP A 36 8.21 -3.25 -17.63
N ARG A 37 8.01 -4.01 -16.53
CA ARG A 37 8.40 -5.42 -16.44
C ARG A 37 7.20 -6.34 -16.10
N ARG A 38 7.42 -7.66 -16.26
CA ARG A 38 6.47 -8.69 -15.83
C ARG A 38 7.21 -9.80 -15.08
N PRO A 39 6.83 -10.10 -13.84
CA PRO A 39 5.81 -9.43 -13.04
C PRO A 39 6.24 -8.01 -12.63
N TRP A 40 5.28 -7.09 -12.46
CA TRP A 40 5.56 -5.69 -12.13
C TRP A 40 5.90 -5.46 -10.65
N VAL A 41 5.63 -6.44 -9.79
CA VAL A 41 6.02 -6.49 -8.38
C VAL A 41 6.99 -7.63 -8.17
N LEU A 42 8.16 -7.34 -7.62
CA LEU A 42 9.17 -8.30 -7.18
C LEU A 42 9.51 -8.02 -5.71
N PRO A 43 8.86 -8.72 -4.76
CA PRO A 43 9.02 -8.42 -3.34
C PRO A 43 10.45 -8.62 -2.82
N ASP A 44 11.23 -9.53 -3.42
CA ASP A 44 12.60 -9.85 -3.00
C ASP A 44 13.67 -8.81 -3.41
N GLU A 45 13.27 -7.75 -4.13
CA GLU A 45 14.18 -6.66 -4.52
C GLU A 45 14.46 -5.65 -3.38
N SER A 46 13.79 -5.80 -2.24
CA SER A 46 14.00 -4.99 -1.04
C SER A 46 13.77 -5.80 0.23
N GLU A 47 14.24 -5.24 1.35
CA GLU A 47 13.98 -5.80 2.67
C GLU A 47 12.48 -5.86 2.97
N PRO A 48 11.98 -6.92 3.62
CA PRO A 48 10.56 -7.11 3.86
C PRO A 48 9.89 -5.98 4.64
N ASP A 49 10.60 -5.32 5.58
CA ASP A 49 10.10 -4.15 6.31
C ASP A 49 9.88 -2.95 5.38
N GLN A 50 10.78 -2.75 4.41
CA GLN A 50 10.68 -1.68 3.45
C GLN A 50 9.50 -1.90 2.49
N VAL A 51 9.32 -3.13 2.02
CA VAL A 51 8.16 -3.51 1.19
C VAL A 51 6.86 -3.25 1.95
N ALA A 52 6.78 -3.65 3.22
CA ALA A 52 5.62 -3.42 4.08
C ALA A 52 5.30 -1.93 4.23
N GLU A 53 6.30 -1.09 4.54
CA GLU A 53 6.13 0.37 4.67
C GLU A 53 5.58 1.00 3.39
N ILE A 54 6.06 0.58 2.22
CA ILE A 54 5.59 1.11 0.94
C ILE A 54 4.16 0.67 0.65
N VAL A 55 3.83 -0.59 0.91
CA VAL A 55 2.49 -1.12 0.73
C VAL A 55 1.50 -0.38 1.63
N GLU A 56 1.86 -0.08 2.87
CA GLU A 56 1.02 0.69 3.81
C GLU A 56 0.73 2.14 3.35
N ARG A 57 1.56 2.71 2.46
CA ARG A 57 1.31 4.03 1.85
C ARG A 57 0.18 4.00 0.81
N CYS A 58 -0.25 2.82 0.35
CA CYS A 58 -1.37 2.69 -0.59
C CYS A 58 -2.69 3.01 0.13
N PRO A 59 -3.38 4.12 -0.16
CA PRO A 59 -4.50 4.57 0.65
C PRO A 59 -5.78 3.77 0.42
N THR A 60 -5.84 2.98 -0.66
CA THR A 60 -7.06 2.26 -1.06
C THR A 60 -7.12 0.82 -0.57
N GLY A 61 -6.01 0.27 -0.04
CA GLY A 61 -5.89 -1.16 0.19
C GLY A 61 -5.77 -1.98 -1.10
N ALA A 62 -5.54 -1.34 -2.26
CA ALA A 62 -5.25 -2.05 -3.50
C ALA A 62 -4.01 -2.93 -3.37
N LEU A 63 -2.99 -2.46 -2.67
CA LEU A 63 -1.84 -3.26 -2.26
C LEU A 63 -2.01 -3.68 -0.80
N LEU A 64 -1.79 -4.96 -0.52
CA LEU A 64 -1.67 -5.54 0.81
C LEU A 64 -0.42 -6.41 0.86
N TYR A 65 0.10 -6.67 2.04
CA TYR A 65 1.21 -7.60 2.21
C TYR A 65 0.91 -8.64 3.30
N ARG A 66 1.67 -9.71 3.26
CA ARG A 66 1.72 -10.73 4.31
C ARG A 66 3.18 -11.10 4.55
N ARG A 67 3.67 -10.91 5.76
CA ARG A 67 5.01 -11.35 6.16
C ARG A 67 5.02 -12.87 6.34
N LEU A 68 6.02 -13.51 5.80
CA LEU A 68 6.23 -14.95 5.87
C LEU A 68 7.34 -15.33 6.85
N ASP A 69 8.18 -14.36 7.22
CA ASP A 69 9.31 -14.47 8.14
C ASP A 69 8.94 -14.23 9.62
N GLY A 70 7.64 -14.08 9.93
CA GLY A 70 7.16 -13.76 11.28
C GLY A 70 7.26 -12.28 11.67
N GLY A 71 7.65 -11.40 10.73
CA GLY A 71 7.67 -9.95 10.95
C GLY A 71 6.27 -9.34 11.11
N ARG A 72 6.23 -8.04 11.42
CA ARG A 72 5.00 -7.30 11.67
C ARG A 72 4.03 -7.34 10.49
N GLN A 73 2.79 -7.69 10.76
CA GLN A 73 1.66 -7.51 9.84
C GLN A 73 1.11 -6.08 9.96
N GLU A 74 0.35 -5.65 8.95
CA GLU A 74 -0.36 -4.38 9.03
C GLU A 74 -1.49 -4.46 10.05
N GLU A 75 -1.48 -3.55 11.03
CA GLU A 75 -2.49 -3.46 12.07
C GLU A 75 -2.92 -2.00 12.26
N HIS A 76 -4.20 -1.79 12.43
CA HIS A 76 -4.78 -0.49 12.75
C HIS A 76 -5.67 -0.60 13.99
N PRO A 77 -5.28 -0.02 15.12
CA PRO A 77 -6.12 -0.02 16.32
C PRO A 77 -7.35 0.86 16.09
N GLY A 78 -8.52 0.22 15.98
CA GLY A 78 -9.79 0.88 15.76
C GLY A 78 -9.99 1.41 14.33
N THR A 79 -11.21 1.82 14.03
CA THR A 79 -11.58 2.36 12.71
C THR A 79 -11.57 3.87 12.73
N LYS A 80 -10.87 4.48 11.77
CA LYS A 80 -10.80 5.93 11.59
C LYS A 80 -11.30 6.30 10.20
N VAL A 81 -12.19 7.31 10.12
CA VAL A 81 -12.68 7.88 8.87
C VAL A 81 -12.22 9.32 8.74
N THR A 82 -11.48 9.61 7.68
CA THR A 82 -10.92 10.94 7.42
C THR A 82 -11.44 11.47 6.09
N PRO A 83 -12.28 12.52 6.06
CA PRO A 83 -12.68 13.17 4.82
C PRO A 83 -11.49 13.92 4.22
N MET A 84 -11.17 13.61 2.95
CA MET A 84 -10.11 14.30 2.22
C MET A 84 -10.63 15.56 1.57
N ARG A 85 -9.84 16.66 1.58
CA ARG A 85 -10.24 17.92 0.94
C ARG A 85 -10.52 17.71 -0.55
N ASN A 86 -11.70 18.08 -1.01
CA ASN A 86 -12.18 17.93 -2.39
C ASN A 86 -12.10 16.48 -2.91
N GLY A 87 -12.13 15.51 -2.02
CA GLY A 87 -11.84 14.13 -2.32
C GLY A 87 -12.71 13.13 -1.55
N PRO A 88 -12.29 11.88 -1.55
CA PRO A 88 -13.01 10.75 -0.95
C PRO A 88 -12.96 10.77 0.59
N LEU A 89 -13.49 9.71 1.18
CA LEU A 89 -13.24 9.32 2.57
C LEU A 89 -12.10 8.31 2.60
N LEU A 90 -11.03 8.62 3.34
CA LEU A 90 -10.01 7.65 3.69
C LEU A 90 -10.43 6.94 4.97
N VAL A 91 -10.53 5.63 4.92
CA VAL A 91 -10.88 4.78 6.06
C VAL A 91 -9.69 3.88 6.37
N THR A 92 -9.29 3.83 7.63
CA THR A 92 -8.26 2.91 8.15
C THR A 92 -8.83 2.13 9.32
N GLY A 93 -8.45 0.87 9.47
CA GLY A 93 -8.97 -0.03 10.49
C GLY A 93 -9.30 -1.39 9.90
N GLU A 94 -9.90 -2.25 10.67
CA GLU A 94 -10.48 -3.49 10.16
C GLU A 94 -11.81 -3.18 9.49
N ILE A 95 -11.82 -3.13 8.15
CA ILE A 95 -12.96 -2.68 7.35
C ILE A 95 -13.53 -3.88 6.60
N GLU A 96 -14.73 -4.30 6.96
CA GLU A 96 -15.49 -5.27 6.17
C GLU A 96 -16.24 -4.54 5.05
N VAL A 97 -15.91 -4.86 3.81
CA VAL A 97 -16.58 -4.33 2.63
C VAL A 97 -17.41 -5.43 1.98
N ARG A 98 -18.72 -5.24 1.97
CA ARG A 98 -19.67 -6.12 1.26
C ARG A 98 -19.92 -5.55 -0.12
N ARG A 99 -19.67 -6.35 -1.16
CA ARG A 99 -19.90 -6.00 -2.56
C ARG A 99 -21.33 -6.36 -2.99
N GLU A 100 -21.78 -5.83 -4.14
CA GLU A 100 -23.12 -6.10 -4.70
C GLU A 100 -23.33 -7.58 -5.02
N ASP A 101 -22.28 -8.33 -5.38
CA ASP A 101 -22.32 -9.77 -5.64
C ASP A 101 -22.41 -10.62 -4.36
N GLY A 102 -22.47 -9.98 -3.19
CA GLY A 102 -22.53 -10.62 -1.88
C GLY A 102 -21.17 -11.03 -1.31
N SER A 103 -20.08 -10.88 -2.06
CA SER A 103 -18.74 -11.14 -1.56
C SER A 103 -18.35 -10.15 -0.47
N VAL A 104 -17.57 -10.62 0.51
CA VAL A 104 -17.08 -9.81 1.62
C VAL A 104 -15.57 -9.83 1.61
N GLU A 105 -14.95 -8.67 1.74
CA GLU A 105 -13.51 -8.51 1.83
C GLU A 105 -13.15 -7.67 3.05
N THR A 106 -12.19 -8.13 3.86
CA THR A 106 -11.65 -7.35 4.97
C THR A 106 -10.41 -6.60 4.50
N LEU A 107 -10.39 -5.29 4.69
CA LEU A 107 -9.31 -4.41 4.28
C LEU A 107 -8.80 -3.61 5.49
N PRO A 108 -7.47 -3.41 5.64
CA PRO A 108 -6.91 -2.54 6.68
C PRO A 108 -7.07 -1.06 6.34
N ARG A 109 -7.35 -0.73 5.08
CA ARG A 109 -7.63 0.63 4.60
C ARG A 109 -8.44 0.58 3.33
N ALA A 110 -9.29 1.60 3.16
CA ALA A 110 -10.10 1.81 1.96
C ALA A 110 -10.25 3.30 1.66
N THR A 111 -10.39 3.62 0.38
CA THR A 111 -10.75 4.96 -0.06
C THR A 111 -12.15 4.90 -0.66
N LEU A 112 -13.13 5.47 0.07
CA LEU A 112 -14.54 5.37 -0.29
C LEU A 112 -15.04 6.62 -1.01
N CYS A 113 -15.94 6.40 -1.96
CA CYS A 113 -16.56 7.48 -2.74
C CYS A 113 -17.35 8.42 -1.84
N ARG A 114 -17.08 9.74 -1.93
CA ARG A 114 -17.84 10.80 -1.28
C ARG A 114 -18.60 11.71 -2.24
N CYS A 115 -18.12 11.82 -3.48
CA CYS A 115 -18.71 12.68 -4.49
C CYS A 115 -19.99 12.10 -5.15
N GLY A 116 -20.30 10.84 -4.90
CA GLY A 116 -21.46 10.14 -5.46
C GLY A 116 -21.29 9.63 -6.90
N SER A 117 -20.22 10.04 -7.62
CA SER A 117 -20.06 9.79 -9.06
C SER A 117 -19.16 8.61 -9.42
N SER A 118 -18.60 7.89 -8.44
CA SER A 118 -17.79 6.71 -8.70
C SER A 118 -18.59 5.64 -9.43
N LYS A 119 -17.96 4.98 -10.41
CA LYS A 119 -18.47 3.81 -11.13
C LYS A 119 -18.15 2.49 -10.43
N HIS A 120 -17.31 2.53 -9.39
CA HIS A 120 -16.82 1.37 -8.64
C HIS A 120 -17.21 1.46 -7.16
N LYS A 121 -18.45 1.88 -6.87
CA LYS A 121 -18.92 2.00 -5.49
C LYS A 121 -18.80 0.66 -4.73
N PRO A 122 -18.45 0.71 -3.44
CA PRO A 122 -18.31 1.88 -2.58
C PRO A 122 -16.98 2.63 -2.73
N PHE A 123 -16.02 2.11 -3.50
CA PHE A 123 -14.68 2.67 -3.64
C PHE A 123 -14.64 3.94 -4.48
N CYS A 124 -13.62 4.77 -4.24
CA CYS A 124 -13.29 5.90 -5.08
C CYS A 124 -12.56 5.43 -6.36
N ASP A 125 -12.89 6.05 -7.49
CA ASP A 125 -12.24 5.86 -8.79
C ASP A 125 -11.72 7.17 -9.39
N ASN A 126 -11.53 8.20 -8.55
CA ASN A 126 -11.12 9.55 -8.94
C ASN A 126 -12.15 10.37 -9.74
N GLN A 127 -13.40 9.94 -9.92
CA GLN A 127 -14.42 10.74 -10.58
C GLN A 127 -14.64 12.11 -9.93
N HIS A 128 -14.33 12.27 -8.63
CA HIS A 128 -14.36 13.56 -7.94
C HIS A 128 -13.48 14.63 -8.61
N LEU A 129 -12.39 14.23 -9.29
CA LEU A 129 -11.54 15.15 -10.05
C LEU A 129 -12.23 15.61 -11.34
N ALA A 130 -12.85 14.68 -12.07
CA ALA A 130 -13.54 14.97 -13.33
C ALA A 130 -14.75 15.91 -13.15
N ILE A 131 -15.50 15.73 -12.04
CA ILE A 131 -16.68 16.58 -11.74
C ILE A 131 -16.34 17.83 -10.94
N ASN A 132 -15.03 18.07 -10.67
CA ASN A 132 -14.55 19.21 -9.88
C ASN A 132 -15.23 19.30 -8.49
N PHE A 133 -15.38 18.16 -7.80
CA PHE A 133 -16.01 18.08 -6.49
C PHE A 133 -15.29 18.96 -5.46
N ARG A 134 -16.06 19.73 -4.69
CA ARG A 134 -15.55 20.64 -3.66
C ARG A 134 -16.20 20.34 -2.32
N ALA A 135 -15.36 20.06 -1.32
CA ALA A 135 -15.79 19.84 0.05
C ALA A 135 -14.61 20.00 1.02
N PRO A 136 -14.85 20.46 2.26
CA PRO A 136 -13.82 20.56 3.29
C PRO A 136 -13.27 19.18 3.66
N GLY A 137 -12.04 19.15 4.19
CA GLY A 137 -11.39 17.93 4.65
C GLY A 137 -9.89 18.13 4.83
N GLU A 138 -9.22 17.05 5.21
CA GLU A 138 -7.77 17.03 5.37
C GLU A 138 -7.06 17.07 4.01
N PRO A 139 -5.91 17.77 3.89
CA PRO A 139 -5.09 17.70 2.70
C PRO A 139 -4.50 16.29 2.56
N TYR A 140 -4.53 15.74 1.34
CA TYR A 140 -3.85 14.48 1.07
C TYR A 140 -2.33 14.66 1.13
N LYS A 141 -1.68 13.82 1.93
CA LYS A 141 -0.21 13.82 2.06
C LYS A 141 0.38 12.76 1.11
N ILE A 142 1.07 13.22 0.07
CA ILE A 142 1.82 12.37 -0.84
C ILE A 142 3.24 12.20 -0.31
N HIS A 143 3.73 10.97 -0.25
CA HIS A 143 5.13 10.69 0.08
C HIS A 143 5.99 10.88 -1.18
N LEU A 144 6.77 11.95 -1.24
CA LEU A 144 7.57 12.28 -2.42
C LEU A 144 8.92 11.57 -2.45
N SER A 145 9.37 11.04 -1.30
CA SER A 145 10.66 10.38 -1.19
C SER A 145 10.52 8.86 -1.23
N PRO A 146 11.47 8.14 -1.88
CA PRO A 146 11.59 6.70 -1.72
C PRO A 146 11.78 6.32 -0.25
N VAL A 147 11.38 5.12 0.11
CA VAL A 147 11.78 4.53 1.39
C VAL A 147 13.30 4.31 1.31
N ARG A 148 14.03 4.86 2.27
CA ARG A 148 15.48 4.63 2.33
C ARG A 148 15.71 3.24 2.89
N PRO A 149 16.55 2.39 2.25
CA PRO A 149 16.97 1.15 2.86
C PRO A 149 17.62 1.46 4.21
N LYS A 150 17.28 0.72 5.26
CA LYS A 150 18.06 0.75 6.49
C LYS A 150 19.49 0.40 6.11
N LEU A 151 20.43 1.32 6.30
CA LEU A 151 21.84 1.03 6.12
C LEU A 151 22.14 -0.20 6.96
N ALA A 152 22.65 -1.27 6.32
CA ALA A 152 23.16 -2.42 7.03
C ALA A 152 24.16 -1.88 8.07
N GLU A 153 24.00 -2.23 9.33
CA GLU A 153 24.96 -1.85 10.36
C GLU A 153 26.35 -2.33 9.89
N PRO A 154 27.38 -1.48 9.98
CA PRO A 154 28.70 -1.88 9.55
C PRO A 154 29.09 -3.14 10.31
N ILE A 155 29.41 -4.21 9.59
CA ILE A 155 29.87 -5.48 10.16
C ILE A 155 30.96 -5.13 11.19
N SER A 156 30.69 -5.44 12.45
CA SER A 156 31.62 -5.22 13.55
C SER A 156 32.94 -5.89 13.18
N LYS A 157 34.06 -5.13 13.24
CA LYS A 157 35.42 -5.57 12.89
C LYS A 157 35.95 -6.75 13.72
N SER A 158 35.13 -7.37 14.56
CA SER A 158 35.49 -8.50 15.43
C SER A 158 35.36 -9.88 14.78
N GLN A 159 34.88 -9.96 13.52
CA GLN A 159 34.68 -11.23 12.81
C GLN A 159 35.48 -11.34 11.50
N ASP A 160 36.65 -10.72 11.38
CA ASP A 160 37.56 -10.97 10.27
C ASP A 160 38.35 -12.28 10.55
N PRO A 161 38.03 -13.40 9.87
CA PRO A 161 38.69 -14.69 10.07
C PRO A 161 40.18 -14.67 9.67
N ARG A 162 40.72 -13.57 9.13
CA ARG A 162 42.11 -13.41 8.70
C ARG A 162 43.06 -12.90 9.78
N ARG A 163 42.61 -12.78 11.06
CA ARG A 163 43.44 -12.37 12.20
C ARG A 163 43.88 -13.52 13.10
N LEU A 164 43.86 -14.76 12.62
CA LEU A 164 44.45 -15.90 13.28
C LEU A 164 45.62 -16.42 12.42
N SER A 165 46.74 -15.76 12.54
CA SER A 165 48.07 -16.28 12.22
C SER A 165 49.12 -15.62 13.10
#